data_6fe29eb3712402a9a17d29e10c3f3912
#
_entry.id   6fe29eb3712402a9a17d29e10c3f3912
#
_cell.length_a   1.000
_cell.length_b   1.000
_cell.length_c   1.000
_cell.angle_alpha   90.00
_cell.angle_beta   90.00
_cell.angle_gamma   90.00
#
_symmetry.space_group_name_H-M   'P 1'
#
loop_
_entity.id
_entity.type
_entity.pdbx_description
1 polymer ?
#
loop_
_entity_poly.entity_id
_entity_poly.type
_entity_poly.pdbx_seq_one_letter_code
_entity_poly.pdbx_strand_id
1 'polypeptide(L)'
;TAPHIDALKKATPKGSAAHPYNLANQTNGGAKVENTANCYVVNAPGYYSFPMVYGNAIKNGATNTSAYKTKATGTVLNTLYNHFGPITDPYITNNANCNIKSAELVWQDAKNLITDIRYVDKGMNGGYVSFKVSKSTIRPGNAVIAVKRPEGTILWSWHIWVTHDDLYKTTEITNAKGKKFNVSPLNLGWCGGDIYYYRSRSCLVKFTAGGESKIMTVRQLPARFQPGYSPYYQYGRKDPFQPSDGTNAIKTWYNKDGVPSTAYPTVKNLGSGDNLIKNCILNPNTFASSNDNKYLNLWSINNGRPGINTPVVKTIYDPCPVGFKIPEGDAFTGFSQENSTWNSEFAEKHFYT
;
A
#
# COMPACT_ATOMS: atom_id res chain seq x y z
N THR A 1 2.68 -4.47 -25.58
CA THR A 1 1.42 -4.89 -24.90
C THR A 1 1.52 -4.58 -23.43
N ALA A 2 0.42 -4.17 -22.83
CA ALA A 2 0.30 -3.87 -21.41
C ALA A 2 -0.73 -4.83 -20.78
N PRO A 3 -0.39 -6.12 -20.60
CA PRO A 3 -1.35 -7.16 -20.24
C PRO A 3 -2.06 -6.88 -18.92
N HIS A 4 -1.36 -6.29 -17.94
CA HIS A 4 -1.97 -5.93 -16.66
C HIS A 4 -2.99 -4.80 -16.81
N ILE A 5 -2.70 -3.79 -17.61
CA ILE A 5 -3.64 -2.70 -17.91
C ILE A 5 -4.85 -3.23 -18.69
N ASP A 6 -4.60 -4.08 -19.67
CA ASP A 6 -5.65 -4.66 -20.50
C ASP A 6 -6.59 -5.55 -19.67
N ALA A 7 -6.04 -6.35 -18.75
CA ALA A 7 -6.82 -7.17 -17.82
C ALA A 7 -7.73 -6.29 -16.93
N LEU A 8 -7.18 -5.24 -16.34
CA LEU A 8 -7.96 -4.30 -15.53
C LEU A 8 -9.07 -3.61 -16.32
N LYS A 9 -8.78 -3.15 -17.55
CA LYS A 9 -9.77 -2.48 -18.41
C LYS A 9 -10.89 -3.39 -18.87
N LYS A 10 -10.60 -4.70 -19.03
CA LYS A 10 -11.57 -5.73 -19.45
C LYS A 10 -12.39 -6.28 -18.29
N ALA A 11 -11.95 -6.09 -17.04
CA ALA A 11 -12.66 -6.60 -15.89
C ALA A 11 -14.06 -5.98 -15.77
N THR A 12 -15.02 -6.79 -15.31
CA THR A 12 -16.41 -6.35 -15.12
C THR A 12 -16.47 -5.20 -14.12
N PRO A 13 -17.04 -4.06 -14.47
CA PRO A 13 -17.18 -2.91 -13.57
C PRO A 13 -17.94 -3.26 -12.28
N LYS A 14 -17.55 -2.64 -11.17
CA LYS A 14 -18.14 -2.85 -9.85
C LYS A 14 -18.80 -1.59 -9.33
N GLY A 15 -19.97 -1.75 -8.72
CA GLY A 15 -20.72 -0.66 -8.11
C GLY A 15 -21.21 0.39 -9.11
N SER A 16 -21.93 1.39 -8.61
CA SER A 16 -22.39 2.57 -9.32
C SER A 16 -22.27 3.80 -8.43
N ALA A 17 -22.46 4.98 -8.98
CA ALA A 17 -22.43 6.23 -8.20
C ALA A 17 -23.46 6.25 -7.06
N ALA A 18 -24.65 5.66 -7.29
CA ALA A 18 -25.70 5.55 -6.28
C ALA A 18 -25.47 4.41 -5.29
N HIS A 19 -24.82 3.33 -5.74
CA HIS A 19 -24.55 2.12 -4.95
C HIS A 19 -23.09 1.69 -5.12
N PRO A 20 -22.13 2.37 -4.46
CA PRO A 20 -20.72 2.01 -4.54
C PRO A 20 -20.46 0.62 -3.99
N TYR A 21 -19.53 -0.10 -4.61
CA TYR A 21 -19.07 -1.39 -4.13
C TYR A 21 -18.26 -1.21 -2.83
N ASN A 22 -18.75 -1.75 -1.72
CA ASN A 22 -18.06 -1.66 -0.43
C ASN A 22 -16.86 -2.63 -0.39
N LEU A 23 -15.66 -2.07 -0.36
CA LEU A 23 -14.39 -2.82 -0.33
C LEU A 23 -14.15 -3.57 0.99
N ALA A 24 -14.83 -3.18 2.07
CA ALA A 24 -14.78 -3.89 3.35
C ALA A 24 -15.69 -5.13 3.38
N ASN A 25 -16.66 -5.24 2.48
CA ASN A 25 -17.53 -6.41 2.41
C ASN A 25 -16.81 -7.57 1.71
N GLN A 26 -16.45 -8.58 2.49
CA GLN A 26 -15.89 -9.82 1.97
C GLN A 26 -17.02 -10.86 1.79
N THR A 27 -16.92 -11.67 0.75
CA THR A 27 -17.80 -12.81 0.58
C THR A 27 -17.14 -14.03 1.23
N ASN A 28 -17.73 -14.55 2.29
CA ASN A 28 -17.30 -15.78 2.91
C ASN A 28 -18.47 -16.77 2.87
N GLY A 29 -18.31 -17.87 2.13
CA GLY A 29 -19.35 -18.89 1.99
C GLY A 29 -20.69 -18.37 1.44
N GLY A 30 -20.69 -17.30 0.63
CA GLY A 30 -21.88 -16.68 0.06
C GLY A 30 -22.49 -15.53 0.90
N ALA A 31 -22.09 -15.37 2.16
CA ALA A 31 -22.50 -14.25 3.00
C ALA A 31 -21.53 -13.07 2.86
N LYS A 32 -22.05 -11.84 2.80
CA LYS A 32 -21.24 -10.63 2.89
C LYS A 32 -20.90 -10.33 4.33
N VAL A 33 -19.62 -10.32 4.67
CA VAL A 33 -19.14 -10.04 6.02
C VAL A 33 -18.17 -8.87 5.96
N GLU A 34 -18.37 -7.87 6.82
CA GLU A 34 -17.50 -6.71 6.89
C GLU A 34 -16.15 -7.05 7.55
N ASN A 35 -15.07 -6.78 6.82
CA ASN A 35 -13.70 -6.82 7.31
C ASN A 35 -12.98 -5.56 6.84
N THR A 36 -12.43 -4.80 7.77
CA THR A 36 -11.75 -3.55 7.47
C THR A 36 -10.24 -3.69 7.47
N ALA A 37 -9.55 -2.79 6.80
CA ALA A 37 -8.09 -2.75 6.70
C ALA A 37 -7.61 -1.32 6.39
N ASN A 38 -6.29 -1.09 6.44
CA ASN A 38 -5.71 0.15 5.94
C ASN A 38 -5.43 0.12 4.44
N CYS A 39 -5.41 -1.06 3.82
CA CYS A 39 -5.27 -1.21 2.39
C CYS A 39 -6.50 -1.90 1.81
N TYR A 40 -7.07 -1.30 0.77
CA TYR A 40 -8.14 -1.89 -0.02
C TYR A 40 -7.69 -2.12 -1.46
N VAL A 41 -7.98 -3.31 -1.98
CA VAL A 41 -7.57 -3.74 -3.31
C VAL A 41 -8.69 -3.54 -4.32
N VAL A 42 -8.36 -2.90 -5.43
CA VAL A 42 -9.27 -2.67 -6.57
C VAL A 42 -8.74 -3.39 -7.79
N ASN A 43 -9.58 -4.21 -8.44
CA ASN A 43 -9.19 -5.02 -9.59
C ASN A 43 -10.10 -4.84 -10.82
N ALA A 44 -10.95 -3.82 -10.83
CA ALA A 44 -11.84 -3.50 -11.94
C ALA A 44 -12.19 -2.00 -11.96
N PRO A 45 -12.65 -1.44 -13.09
CA PRO A 45 -13.29 -0.12 -13.09
C PRO A 45 -14.55 -0.12 -12.22
N GLY A 46 -14.96 1.05 -11.71
CA GLY A 46 -16.20 1.15 -10.96
C GLY A 46 -16.27 2.29 -9.96
N TYR A 47 -17.28 2.21 -9.11
CA TYR A 47 -17.47 3.09 -7.96
C TYR A 47 -17.32 2.25 -6.69
N TYR A 48 -16.49 2.73 -5.79
CA TYR A 48 -16.08 2.01 -4.60
C TYR A 48 -16.35 2.80 -3.35
N SER A 49 -16.48 2.11 -2.23
CA SER A 49 -16.57 2.72 -0.91
C SER A 49 -15.86 1.88 0.15
N PHE A 50 -15.57 2.49 1.29
CA PHE A 50 -15.11 1.81 2.50
C PHE A 50 -15.57 2.60 3.74
N PRO A 51 -15.83 1.91 4.88
CA PRO A 51 -16.37 2.53 6.08
C PRO A 51 -15.32 3.35 6.85
N MET A 52 -15.78 4.22 7.73
CA MET A 52 -14.97 5.09 8.59
C MET A 52 -14.46 4.34 9.83
N VAL A 53 -13.64 3.32 9.61
CA VAL A 53 -13.13 2.41 10.62
C VAL A 53 -11.61 2.42 10.64
N TYR A 54 -11.01 2.36 11.83
CA TYR A 54 -9.56 2.26 11.99
C TYR A 54 -9.03 0.89 11.55
N GLY A 55 -8.20 0.84 10.50
CA GLY A 55 -7.54 -0.38 10.05
C GLY A 55 -8.46 -1.61 10.10
N ASN A 56 -8.01 -2.66 10.80
CA ASN A 56 -8.75 -3.92 10.98
C ASN A 56 -9.61 -3.95 12.26
N ALA A 57 -10.11 -2.79 12.71
CA ALA A 57 -10.92 -2.71 13.92
C ALA A 57 -12.32 -3.35 13.81
N ILE A 58 -12.77 -3.67 12.59
CA ILE A 58 -13.92 -4.57 12.34
C ILE A 58 -13.41 -5.84 11.65
N LYS A 59 -13.75 -6.99 12.20
CA LYS A 59 -13.41 -8.31 11.66
C LYS A 59 -14.63 -9.23 11.75
N ASN A 60 -14.98 -9.85 10.62
CA ASN A 60 -16.16 -10.73 10.50
C ASN A 60 -17.46 -10.07 10.99
N GLY A 61 -17.65 -8.79 10.66
CA GLY A 61 -18.83 -8.01 11.02
C GLY A 61 -18.92 -7.59 12.49
N ALA A 62 -17.88 -7.85 13.30
CA ALA A 62 -17.85 -7.54 14.71
C ALA A 62 -16.63 -6.68 15.08
N THR A 63 -16.73 -5.96 16.18
CA THR A 63 -15.61 -5.18 16.74
C THR A 63 -14.43 -6.09 17.07
N ASN A 64 -13.27 -5.80 16.44
CA ASN A 64 -12.00 -6.47 16.71
C ASN A 64 -11.19 -5.67 17.73
N THR A 65 -11.58 -5.77 19.00
CA THR A 65 -10.96 -5.01 20.10
C THR A 65 -9.46 -5.25 20.21
N SER A 66 -8.97 -6.45 19.90
CA SER A 66 -7.55 -6.79 19.93
C SER A 66 -6.71 -6.03 18.90
N ALA A 67 -7.33 -5.37 17.92
CA ALA A 67 -6.61 -4.56 16.93
C ALA A 67 -6.13 -3.20 17.51
N TYR A 68 -6.77 -2.69 18.56
CA TYR A 68 -6.49 -1.37 19.12
C TYR A 68 -6.44 -1.28 20.64
N LYS A 69 -6.93 -2.29 21.36
CA LYS A 69 -6.79 -2.41 22.82
C LYS A 69 -5.96 -3.64 23.13
N THR A 70 -4.90 -3.45 23.89
CA THR A 70 -4.03 -4.57 24.27
C THR A 70 -3.68 -4.50 25.75
N LYS A 71 -3.57 -5.68 26.36
CA LYS A 71 -2.98 -5.88 27.69
C LYS A 71 -1.87 -6.94 27.62
N ALA A 72 -1.37 -7.23 26.42
CA ALA A 72 -0.35 -8.25 26.23
C ALA A 72 0.96 -7.84 26.92
N THR A 73 1.62 -8.79 27.56
CA THR A 73 2.93 -8.58 28.16
C THR A 73 3.96 -8.17 27.11
N GLY A 74 4.78 -7.18 27.41
CA GLY A 74 5.82 -6.68 26.50
C GLY A 74 5.35 -5.69 25.46
N THR A 75 4.10 -5.20 25.54
CA THR A 75 3.62 -4.12 24.69
C THR A 75 4.17 -2.78 25.15
N VAL A 76 4.42 -1.86 24.21
CA VAL A 76 4.82 -0.47 24.50
C VAL A 76 3.60 0.37 24.85
N LEU A 77 2.47 0.10 24.18
CA LEU A 77 1.22 0.81 24.36
C LEU A 77 0.14 -0.14 24.89
N ASN A 78 -0.51 0.22 25.97
CA ASN A 78 -1.67 -0.52 26.50
C ASN A 78 -2.92 -0.32 25.65
N THR A 79 -2.96 0.77 24.92
CA THR A 79 -4.02 1.14 23.99
C THR A 79 -3.38 1.86 22.82
N LEU A 80 -3.88 1.63 21.60
CA LEU A 80 -3.40 2.32 20.42
C LEU A 80 -4.11 3.66 20.26
N TYR A 81 -3.44 4.61 19.59
CA TYR A 81 -3.86 6.01 19.51
C TYR A 81 -4.36 6.39 18.12
N ASN A 82 -5.32 7.31 18.08
CA ASN A 82 -5.48 8.25 16.99
C ASN A 82 -4.68 9.53 17.27
N HIS A 83 -4.85 10.57 16.45
CA HIS A 83 -4.16 11.84 16.68
C HIS A 83 -4.49 12.48 18.05
N PHE A 84 -5.71 12.32 18.55
CA PHE A 84 -6.15 12.98 19.80
C PHE A 84 -5.84 12.17 21.06
N GLY A 85 -5.60 10.87 20.95
CA GLY A 85 -5.31 10.02 22.10
C GLY A 85 -5.76 8.57 21.91
N PRO A 86 -6.02 7.88 23.03
CA PRO A 86 -6.46 6.49 23.03
C PRO A 86 -7.73 6.28 22.21
N ILE A 87 -7.73 5.26 21.35
CA ILE A 87 -8.92 4.82 20.61
C ILE A 87 -9.82 4.02 21.53
N THR A 88 -11.09 4.40 21.59
CA THR A 88 -12.10 3.77 22.44
C THR A 88 -13.15 3.00 21.65
N ASP A 89 -13.30 3.33 20.37
CA ASP A 89 -14.32 2.77 19.46
C ASP A 89 -13.71 2.46 18.10
N PRO A 90 -14.11 1.38 17.39
CA PRO A 90 -13.59 1.04 16.07
C PRO A 90 -13.93 2.08 15.00
N TYR A 91 -15.05 2.80 15.15
CA TYR A 91 -15.46 3.84 14.22
C TYR A 91 -14.82 5.18 14.57
N ILE A 92 -14.25 5.83 13.56
CA ILE A 92 -13.49 7.07 13.76
C ILE A 92 -14.34 8.13 14.45
N THR A 93 -15.54 8.38 13.95
CA THR A 93 -16.44 9.45 14.43
C THR A 93 -16.99 9.24 15.84
N ASN A 94 -16.91 8.02 16.37
CA ASN A 94 -17.32 7.71 17.74
C ASN A 94 -16.23 8.05 18.78
N ASN A 95 -15.05 8.46 18.32
CA ASN A 95 -13.98 8.91 19.20
C ASN A 95 -14.00 10.42 19.37
N ALA A 96 -13.60 10.90 20.54
CA ALA A 96 -13.60 12.34 20.85
C ALA A 96 -12.80 13.15 19.81
N ASN A 97 -13.35 14.29 19.41
CA ASN A 97 -12.76 15.22 18.44
C ASN A 97 -12.56 14.68 17.02
N CYS A 98 -13.21 13.58 16.66
CA CYS A 98 -13.05 12.91 15.36
C CYS A 98 -14.22 13.13 14.40
N ASN A 99 -14.80 14.33 14.36
CA ASN A 99 -15.85 14.69 13.40
C ASN A 99 -15.26 14.86 11.99
N ILE A 100 -15.72 14.02 11.07
CA ILE A 100 -15.28 14.06 9.67
C ILE A 100 -16.09 15.11 8.89
N LYS A 101 -15.40 15.90 8.07
CA LYS A 101 -16.01 16.87 7.15
C LYS A 101 -15.81 16.50 5.69
N SER A 102 -14.63 16.01 5.33
CA SER A 102 -14.25 15.76 3.94
C SER A 102 -13.32 14.56 3.79
N ALA A 103 -13.24 14.08 2.55
CA ALA A 103 -12.21 13.14 2.12
C ALA A 103 -11.45 13.72 0.95
N GLU A 104 -10.15 13.49 0.87
CA GLU A 104 -9.33 13.96 -0.24
C GLU A 104 -8.18 12.99 -0.57
N LEU A 105 -7.66 13.14 -1.78
CA LEU A 105 -6.45 12.47 -2.22
C LEU A 105 -5.23 13.07 -1.49
N VAL A 106 -4.38 12.21 -0.92
CA VAL A 106 -3.05 12.61 -0.44
C VAL A 106 -2.05 12.55 -1.60
N TRP A 107 -1.97 11.42 -2.28
CA TRP A 107 -1.20 11.23 -3.50
C TRP A 107 -1.69 10.00 -4.27
N GLN A 108 -1.37 9.94 -5.57
CA GLN A 108 -1.53 8.76 -6.42
C GLN A 108 -0.37 8.66 -7.41
N ASP A 109 0.03 7.43 -7.75
CA ASP A 109 1.19 7.17 -8.61
C ASP A 109 0.85 6.97 -10.09
N ALA A 110 -0.39 7.24 -10.45
CA ALA A 110 -0.83 7.34 -11.84
C ALA A 110 -1.89 8.44 -11.96
N LYS A 111 -1.84 9.22 -13.04
CA LYS A 111 -2.78 10.33 -13.25
C LYS A 111 -4.20 9.82 -13.33
N ASN A 112 -5.08 10.40 -12.51
CA ASN A 112 -6.51 10.04 -12.43
C ASN A 112 -6.75 8.55 -12.18
N LEU A 113 -5.88 7.90 -11.40
CA LEU A 113 -6.05 6.50 -11.00
C LEU A 113 -7.35 6.34 -10.21
N ILE A 114 -7.56 7.22 -9.24
CA ILE A 114 -8.81 7.38 -8.51
C ILE A 114 -9.31 8.82 -8.63
N THR A 115 -10.61 8.99 -8.72
CA THR A 115 -11.29 10.29 -8.88
C THR A 115 -12.58 10.32 -8.08
N ASP A 116 -13.28 11.45 -8.06
CA ASP A 116 -14.59 11.61 -7.40
C ASP A 116 -14.59 11.19 -5.92
N ILE A 117 -13.50 11.51 -5.22
CA ILE A 117 -13.34 11.16 -3.80
C ILE A 117 -14.30 12.01 -2.98
N ARG A 118 -15.15 11.34 -2.18
CA ARG A 118 -16.16 12.00 -1.34
C ARG A 118 -16.29 11.30 0.00
N TYR A 119 -16.50 12.08 1.04
CA TYR A 119 -17.05 11.59 2.29
C TYR A 119 -18.58 11.67 2.23
N VAL A 120 -19.26 10.59 2.53
CA VAL A 120 -20.71 10.50 2.60
C VAL A 120 -21.10 10.18 4.03
N ASP A 121 -21.65 11.19 4.70
CA ASP A 121 -22.16 11.04 6.06
C ASP A 121 -23.45 10.19 6.06
N LYS A 122 -23.52 9.21 6.94
CA LYS A 122 -24.69 8.36 7.17
C LYS A 122 -25.10 8.36 8.64
N GLY A 123 -24.67 9.39 9.38
CA GLY A 123 -24.95 9.51 10.82
C GLY A 123 -24.14 8.54 11.65
N MET A 124 -24.80 7.65 12.40
CA MET A 124 -24.15 6.70 13.29
C MET A 124 -23.04 5.93 12.55
N ASN A 125 -21.89 5.76 13.20
CA ASN A 125 -20.69 5.10 12.66
C ASN A 125 -20.02 5.86 11.50
N GLY A 126 -20.38 7.12 11.22
CA GLY A 126 -19.64 8.04 10.38
C GLY A 126 -19.69 7.81 8.88
N GLY A 127 -20.58 6.95 8.39
CA GLY A 127 -20.76 6.78 6.95
C GLY A 127 -19.57 6.10 6.26
N TYR A 128 -19.19 6.61 5.06
CA TYR A 128 -18.14 6.00 4.24
C TYR A 128 -17.45 7.01 3.33
N VAL A 129 -16.26 6.68 2.88
CA VAL A 129 -15.63 7.33 1.72
C VAL A 129 -16.06 6.61 0.46
N SER A 130 -16.40 7.34 -0.59
CA SER A 130 -16.59 6.81 -1.94
C SER A 130 -15.60 7.43 -2.91
N PHE A 131 -15.26 6.68 -3.97
CA PHE A 131 -14.39 7.11 -5.06
C PHE A 131 -14.67 6.32 -6.33
N LYS A 132 -14.15 6.81 -7.45
CA LYS A 132 -14.30 6.19 -8.77
C LYS A 132 -12.96 5.75 -9.33
N VAL A 133 -12.94 4.60 -9.99
CA VAL A 133 -11.87 4.13 -10.85
C VAL A 133 -12.39 4.03 -12.27
N SER A 134 -11.90 4.90 -13.17
CA SER A 134 -12.39 4.97 -14.54
C SER A 134 -11.76 3.90 -15.43
N LYS A 135 -12.55 3.29 -16.32
CA LYS A 135 -12.07 2.34 -17.33
C LYS A 135 -10.99 2.93 -18.25
N SER A 136 -11.05 4.25 -18.50
CA SER A 136 -10.09 4.92 -19.37
C SER A 136 -8.72 5.09 -18.73
N THR A 137 -8.65 5.24 -17.40
CA THR A 137 -7.42 5.57 -16.67
C THR A 137 -6.90 4.43 -15.78
N ILE A 138 -7.70 3.38 -15.57
CA ILE A 138 -7.30 2.25 -14.71
C ILE A 138 -6.01 1.59 -15.19
N ARG A 139 -5.10 1.37 -14.25
CA ARG A 139 -3.83 0.66 -14.42
C ARG A 139 -3.32 0.20 -13.06
N PRO A 140 -2.34 -0.72 -12.98
CA PRO A 140 -1.68 -1.01 -11.71
C PRO A 140 -1.11 0.26 -11.10
N GLY A 141 -1.35 0.47 -9.82
CA GLY A 141 -0.91 1.67 -9.13
C GLY A 141 -1.46 1.80 -7.72
N ASN A 142 -1.07 2.89 -7.08
CA ASN A 142 -1.33 3.17 -5.68
C ASN A 142 -1.89 4.57 -5.49
N ALA A 143 -2.76 4.71 -4.50
CA ALA A 143 -3.26 6.00 -4.06
C ALA A 143 -3.48 6.00 -2.55
N VAL A 144 -3.37 7.16 -1.92
CA VAL A 144 -3.70 7.35 -0.51
C VAL A 144 -4.82 8.37 -0.39
N ILE A 145 -5.90 7.99 0.30
CA ILE A 145 -7.04 8.85 0.63
C ILE A 145 -6.98 9.16 2.13
N ALA A 146 -7.23 10.41 2.50
CA ALA A 146 -7.37 10.83 3.89
C ALA A 146 -8.76 11.43 4.15
N VAL A 147 -9.25 11.30 5.38
CA VAL A 147 -10.41 12.04 5.88
C VAL A 147 -9.97 13.13 6.84
N LYS A 148 -10.70 14.25 6.82
CA LYS A 148 -10.33 15.47 7.54
C LYS A 148 -11.50 16.04 8.33
N ARG A 149 -11.12 16.75 9.38
CA ARG A 149 -12.01 17.65 10.13
C ARG A 149 -12.28 18.95 9.36
N PRO A 150 -13.25 19.78 9.79
CA PRO A 150 -13.55 21.08 9.16
C PRO A 150 -12.33 21.98 9.00
N GLU A 151 -11.42 22.00 9.97
CA GLU A 151 -10.19 22.81 9.95
C GLU A 151 -9.03 22.18 9.16
N GLY A 152 -9.27 21.06 8.46
CA GLY A 152 -8.29 20.43 7.59
C GLY A 152 -7.38 19.40 8.24
N THR A 153 -7.49 19.15 9.55
CA THR A 153 -6.72 18.12 10.27
C THR A 153 -7.06 16.73 9.77
N ILE A 154 -6.05 15.95 9.36
CA ILE A 154 -6.22 14.55 8.95
C ILE A 154 -6.55 13.69 10.18
N LEU A 155 -7.62 12.90 10.09
CA LEU A 155 -8.03 11.96 11.13
C LEU A 155 -7.51 10.55 10.88
N TRP A 156 -7.52 10.10 9.64
CA TRP A 156 -7.02 8.80 9.20
C TRP A 156 -6.80 8.79 7.70
N SER A 157 -6.04 7.81 7.21
CA SER A 157 -5.76 7.60 5.79
C SER A 157 -5.72 6.12 5.45
N TRP A 158 -6.02 5.80 4.20
CA TRP A 158 -6.06 4.45 3.65
C TRP A 158 -5.32 4.38 2.34
N HIS A 159 -4.70 3.25 2.10
CA HIS A 159 -4.06 2.88 0.85
C HIS A 159 -5.08 2.21 -0.07
N ILE A 160 -5.21 2.70 -1.30
CA ILE A 160 -5.94 2.05 -2.38
C ILE A 160 -4.92 1.46 -3.35
N TRP A 161 -4.93 0.13 -3.46
CA TRP A 161 -4.03 -0.60 -4.35
C TRP A 161 -4.80 -1.16 -5.54
N VAL A 162 -4.48 -0.68 -6.74
CA VAL A 162 -5.08 -1.17 -7.97
C VAL A 162 -4.17 -2.22 -8.59
N THR A 163 -4.64 -3.46 -8.64
CA THR A 163 -3.96 -4.60 -9.27
C THR A 163 -4.98 -5.60 -9.82
N HIS A 164 -4.65 -6.30 -10.91
CA HIS A 164 -5.48 -7.39 -11.44
C HIS A 164 -5.10 -8.74 -10.82
N ASP A 165 -3.98 -8.81 -10.10
CA ASP A 165 -3.46 -10.04 -9.54
C ASP A 165 -4.33 -10.55 -8.38
N ASP A 166 -4.48 -11.85 -8.30
CA ASP A 166 -5.15 -12.51 -7.19
C ASP A 166 -4.18 -12.73 -6.04
N LEU A 167 -4.23 -11.86 -5.04
CA LEU A 167 -3.34 -11.90 -3.89
C LEU A 167 -3.50 -13.15 -3.02
N TYR A 168 -4.64 -13.84 -3.13
CA TYR A 168 -4.93 -15.05 -2.35
C TYR A 168 -4.33 -16.33 -2.97
N LYS A 169 -3.75 -16.25 -4.15
CA LYS A 169 -2.89 -17.30 -4.71
C LYS A 169 -1.52 -17.28 -4.05
N THR A 170 -1.52 -17.57 -2.76
CA THR A 170 -0.32 -17.50 -1.91
C THR A 170 0.70 -18.59 -2.25
N THR A 171 1.96 -18.33 -1.91
CA THR A 171 3.06 -19.30 -1.95
C THR A 171 3.45 -19.68 -0.53
N GLU A 172 3.54 -20.98 -0.24
CA GLU A 172 4.07 -21.46 1.03
C GLU A 172 5.60 -21.34 1.03
N ILE A 173 6.13 -20.71 2.08
CA ILE A 173 7.56 -20.65 2.37
C ILE A 173 7.83 -21.26 3.74
N THR A 174 9.04 -21.76 3.97
CA THR A 174 9.45 -22.33 5.24
C THR A 174 10.69 -21.60 5.75
N ASN A 175 10.65 -21.12 6.99
CA ASN A 175 11.81 -20.46 7.59
C ASN A 175 12.87 -21.46 8.05
N ALA A 176 14.05 -20.97 8.48
CA ALA A 176 15.16 -21.80 8.96
C ALA A 176 14.82 -22.69 10.18
N LYS A 177 13.71 -22.38 10.88
CA LYS A 177 13.23 -23.16 12.03
C LYS A 177 12.13 -24.16 11.65
N GLY A 178 11.84 -24.33 10.36
CA GLY A 178 10.79 -25.23 9.88
C GLY A 178 9.38 -24.69 10.00
N LYS A 179 9.18 -23.42 10.39
CA LYS A 179 7.86 -22.80 10.45
C LYS A 179 7.41 -22.37 9.05
N LYS A 180 6.17 -22.69 8.71
CA LYS A 180 5.56 -22.39 7.41
C LYS A 180 4.78 -21.09 7.43
N PHE A 181 4.86 -20.36 6.32
CA PHE A 181 4.12 -19.13 6.07
C PHE A 181 3.54 -19.15 4.65
N ASN A 182 2.35 -18.60 4.48
CA ASN A 182 1.75 -18.34 3.18
C ASN A 182 1.93 -16.86 2.84
N VAL A 183 2.73 -16.56 1.82
CA VAL A 183 3.02 -15.20 1.38
C VAL A 183 2.22 -14.86 0.12
N SER A 184 1.81 -13.60 -0.01
CA SER A 184 1.16 -13.12 -1.22
C SER A 184 2.12 -13.18 -2.42
N PRO A 185 1.62 -13.31 -3.67
CA PRO A 185 2.47 -13.37 -4.84
C PRO A 185 3.18 -12.06 -5.18
N LEU A 186 2.76 -10.95 -4.55
CA LEU A 186 3.30 -9.62 -4.79
C LEU A 186 3.63 -8.92 -3.48
N ASN A 187 4.66 -8.09 -3.51
CA ASN A 187 4.91 -7.12 -2.45
C ASN A 187 3.74 -6.15 -2.33
N LEU A 188 3.45 -5.71 -1.11
CA LEU A 188 2.36 -4.79 -0.82
C LEU A 188 2.47 -3.52 -1.68
N GLY A 189 1.42 -3.25 -2.47
CA GLY A 189 1.37 -2.10 -3.35
C GLY A 189 2.16 -2.25 -4.66
N TRP A 190 2.68 -3.44 -4.99
CA TRP A 190 3.38 -3.64 -6.26
C TRP A 190 2.55 -3.13 -7.44
N CYS A 191 3.15 -2.33 -8.29
CA CYS A 191 2.58 -1.87 -9.54
C CYS A 191 3.60 -1.93 -10.68
N GLY A 192 3.15 -2.28 -11.86
CA GLY A 192 3.98 -2.52 -13.02
C GLY A 192 3.75 -3.91 -13.58
N GLY A 193 4.81 -4.52 -14.09
CA GLY A 193 4.77 -5.87 -14.64
C GLY A 193 4.46 -5.93 -16.14
N ASP A 194 4.24 -4.81 -16.81
CA ASP A 194 4.21 -4.76 -18.26
C ASP A 194 5.60 -5.07 -18.83
N ILE A 195 5.66 -5.95 -19.81
CA ILE A 195 6.91 -6.39 -20.39
C ILE A 195 7.17 -5.61 -21.67
N TYR A 196 8.31 -4.93 -21.71
CA TYR A 196 8.79 -4.21 -22.88
C TYR A 196 9.86 -5.06 -23.58
N TYR A 197 9.62 -5.41 -24.84
CA TYR A 197 10.58 -6.10 -25.66
C TYR A 197 11.27 -5.11 -26.61
N TYR A 198 12.56 -4.92 -26.43
CA TYR A 198 13.39 -4.19 -27.36
C TYR A 198 13.96 -5.16 -28.38
N ARG A 199 13.59 -4.96 -29.64
CA ARG A 199 14.14 -5.78 -30.74
C ARG A 199 15.56 -5.36 -31.02
N SER A 200 16.37 -6.28 -31.54
CA SER A 200 17.67 -5.96 -32.11
C SER A 200 17.54 -4.92 -33.22
N ARG A 201 18.35 -3.88 -33.13
CA ARG A 201 18.46 -2.82 -34.15
C ARG A 201 19.92 -2.53 -34.39
N SER A 202 20.24 -2.08 -35.65
CA SER A 202 21.56 -1.57 -35.96
C SER A 202 21.46 -0.30 -36.80
N CYS A 203 22.39 0.61 -36.59
CA CYS A 203 22.61 1.74 -37.45
C CYS A 203 24.08 1.83 -37.87
N LEU A 204 24.34 2.37 -39.03
CA LEU A 204 25.67 2.65 -39.51
C LEU A 204 25.97 4.13 -39.30
N VAL A 205 27.01 4.42 -38.55
CA VAL A 205 27.50 5.78 -38.31
C VAL A 205 28.72 5.99 -39.15
N LYS A 206 28.66 6.91 -40.13
CA LYS A 206 29.80 7.29 -40.99
C LYS A 206 30.48 8.50 -40.38
N PHE A 207 31.73 8.35 -40.12
CA PHE A 207 32.63 9.45 -39.74
C PHE A 207 33.44 9.87 -40.96
N THR A 208 33.47 11.17 -41.25
CA THR A 208 34.25 11.73 -42.38
C THR A 208 35.12 12.88 -41.87
N ALA A 209 36.44 12.81 -42.17
CA ALA A 209 37.37 13.84 -41.82
C ALA A 209 38.51 13.84 -42.87
N GLY A 210 38.91 14.98 -43.36
CA GLY A 210 40.04 15.14 -44.28
C GLY A 210 39.89 14.38 -45.63
N GLY A 211 38.67 14.13 -46.10
CA GLY A 211 38.38 13.35 -47.30
C GLY A 211 38.28 11.86 -47.07
N GLU A 212 38.67 11.36 -45.92
CA GLU A 212 38.54 9.94 -45.50
C GLU A 212 37.26 9.70 -44.75
N SER A 213 36.72 8.46 -44.90
CA SER A 213 35.55 8.06 -44.16
C SER A 213 35.71 6.67 -43.58
N LYS A 214 35.17 6.48 -42.37
CA LYS A 214 35.03 5.16 -41.70
C LYS A 214 33.62 4.96 -41.21
N ILE A 215 33.16 3.72 -41.29
CA ILE A 215 31.83 3.29 -40.88
C ILE A 215 31.92 2.46 -39.58
N MET A 216 31.15 2.83 -38.58
CA MET A 216 30.98 2.09 -37.36
C MET A 216 29.54 1.54 -37.32
N THR A 217 29.39 0.27 -37.03
CA THR A 217 28.05 -0.32 -36.76
C THR A 217 27.74 -0.22 -35.27
N VAL A 218 26.72 0.53 -34.93
CA VAL A 218 26.15 0.54 -33.56
C VAL A 218 24.99 -0.43 -33.52
N ARG A 219 25.03 -1.38 -32.61
CA ARG A 219 24.00 -2.39 -32.43
C ARG A 219 23.36 -2.27 -31.06
N GLN A 220 22.03 -2.24 -31.05
CA GLN A 220 21.23 -2.52 -29.86
C GLN A 220 20.93 -4.01 -29.82
N LEU A 221 21.31 -4.69 -28.76
CA LEU A 221 20.93 -6.08 -28.55
C LEU A 221 19.44 -6.17 -28.17
N PRO A 222 18.78 -7.30 -28.47
CA PRO A 222 17.42 -7.52 -27.96
C PRO A 222 17.47 -7.55 -26.42
N ALA A 223 16.52 -6.88 -25.81
CA ALA A 223 16.39 -6.86 -24.35
C ALA A 223 14.92 -6.99 -23.96
N ARG A 224 14.68 -7.68 -22.85
CA ARG A 224 13.41 -7.70 -22.14
C ARG A 224 13.54 -6.82 -20.91
N PHE A 225 12.64 -5.88 -20.76
CA PHE A 225 12.57 -5.00 -19.59
C PHE A 225 11.16 -5.04 -19.00
N GLN A 226 11.09 -5.32 -17.73
CA GLN A 226 9.83 -5.39 -16.98
C GLN A 226 9.93 -4.46 -15.77
N PRO A 227 9.58 -3.18 -15.94
CA PRO A 227 9.60 -2.27 -14.81
C PRO A 227 8.48 -2.63 -13.82
N GLY A 228 8.83 -2.62 -12.56
CA GLY A 228 7.87 -2.75 -11.50
C GLY A 228 8.31 -1.89 -10.32
N TYR A 229 7.34 -1.37 -9.60
CA TYR A 229 7.56 -0.47 -8.47
C TYR A 229 6.68 -0.89 -7.32
N SER A 230 7.23 -0.85 -6.11
CA SER A 230 6.45 -0.93 -4.87
C SER A 230 6.58 0.40 -4.13
N PRO A 231 5.53 0.86 -3.50
CA PRO A 231 5.66 1.86 -2.46
C PRO A 231 6.50 1.26 -1.32
N TYR A 232 7.07 2.10 -0.48
CA TYR A 232 7.75 1.62 0.72
C TYR A 232 7.01 2.13 1.96
N TYR A 233 7.27 1.46 3.08
CA TYR A 233 6.65 1.75 4.36
C TYR A 233 7.73 2.01 5.40
N GLN A 234 7.56 3.07 6.17
CA GLN A 234 8.36 3.23 7.36
C GLN A 234 7.87 2.23 8.41
N TYR A 235 8.80 1.57 9.07
CA TYR A 235 8.49 0.51 10.04
C TYR A 235 7.45 0.97 11.08
N GLY A 236 6.42 0.17 11.28
CA GLY A 236 5.31 0.47 12.21
C GLY A 236 4.24 1.43 11.69
N ARG A 237 4.41 2.02 10.50
CA ARG A 237 3.43 2.94 9.91
C ARG A 237 2.48 2.23 8.95
N LYS A 238 1.25 2.72 8.91
CA LYS A 238 0.17 2.19 8.07
C LYS A 238 0.15 2.75 6.64
N ASP A 239 0.79 3.89 6.40
CA ASP A 239 0.70 4.62 5.14
C ASP A 239 1.91 4.34 4.24
N PRO A 240 1.68 4.07 2.94
CA PRO A 240 2.74 3.93 1.97
C PRO A 240 3.33 5.28 1.55
N PHE A 241 4.62 5.27 1.21
CA PHE A 241 5.29 6.36 0.53
C PHE A 241 5.49 6.05 -0.95
N GLN A 242 5.60 7.08 -1.76
CA GLN A 242 5.88 6.96 -3.20
C GLN A 242 7.17 6.15 -3.43
N PRO A 243 7.18 5.25 -4.42
CA PRO A 243 8.39 4.53 -4.80
C PRO A 243 9.56 5.48 -5.04
N SER A 244 10.71 5.21 -4.43
CA SER A 244 11.87 6.11 -4.43
C SER A 244 13.19 5.34 -4.44
N ASP A 245 14.23 5.95 -4.98
CA ASP A 245 15.62 5.50 -4.91
C ASP A 245 16.40 6.10 -3.71
N GLY A 246 15.68 6.80 -2.83
CA GLY A 246 16.26 7.49 -1.68
C GLY A 246 16.60 8.97 -1.94
N THR A 247 16.54 9.40 -3.19
CA THR A 247 16.81 10.79 -3.60
C THR A 247 15.61 11.40 -4.31
N ASN A 248 15.02 10.63 -5.23
CA ASN A 248 13.86 11.04 -6.01
C ASN A 248 12.83 9.93 -6.02
N ALA A 249 11.58 10.27 -6.29
CA ALA A 249 10.59 9.27 -6.63
C ALA A 249 10.97 8.63 -7.98
N ILE A 250 11.04 7.30 -8.04
CA ILE A 250 11.34 6.54 -9.27
C ILE A 250 10.15 6.45 -10.22
N LYS A 251 8.99 6.93 -9.78
CA LYS A 251 7.76 7.02 -10.57
C LYS A 251 7.10 8.38 -10.30
N THR A 252 6.63 9.05 -11.35
CA THR A 252 5.85 10.28 -11.20
C THR A 252 4.60 9.99 -10.37
N TRP A 253 4.36 10.82 -9.38
CA TRP A 253 3.15 10.81 -8.56
C TRP A 253 2.40 12.14 -8.70
N TYR A 254 1.17 12.18 -8.29
CA TYR A 254 0.25 13.30 -8.46
C TYR A 254 -0.39 13.64 -7.12
N ASN A 255 -0.47 14.93 -6.80
CA ASN A 255 -1.19 15.43 -5.64
C ASN A 255 -2.71 15.51 -5.90
N LYS A 256 -3.45 16.04 -4.92
CA LYS A 256 -4.92 16.20 -5.01
C LYS A 256 -5.39 17.10 -6.18
N ASP A 257 -4.55 18.02 -6.63
CA ASP A 257 -4.82 18.95 -7.72
C ASP A 257 -4.37 18.40 -9.09
N GLY A 258 -3.89 17.15 -9.12
CA GLY A 258 -3.40 16.50 -10.34
C GLY A 258 -2.03 17.00 -10.81
N VAL A 259 -1.32 17.76 -9.96
CA VAL A 259 0.02 18.26 -10.27
C VAL A 259 1.03 17.13 -10.13
N PRO A 260 1.83 16.86 -11.21
CA PRO A 260 2.84 15.82 -11.17
C PRO A 260 4.05 16.23 -10.31
N SER A 261 4.67 15.24 -9.69
CA SER A 261 5.92 15.42 -8.93
C SER A 261 6.79 14.16 -9.05
N THR A 262 8.10 14.35 -8.97
CA THR A 262 9.11 13.31 -8.79
C THR A 262 9.88 13.53 -7.48
N ALA A 263 9.40 14.42 -6.62
CA ALA A 263 10.03 14.70 -5.35
C ALA A 263 9.97 13.48 -4.42
N TYR A 264 11.06 13.30 -3.68
CA TYR A 264 11.11 12.38 -2.54
C TYR A 264 10.11 12.85 -1.46
N PRO A 265 9.52 11.94 -0.69
CA PRO A 265 8.67 12.32 0.44
C PRO A 265 9.39 13.26 1.40
N THR A 266 8.68 14.25 1.88
CA THR A 266 9.22 15.19 2.88
C THR A 266 9.70 14.42 4.12
N VAL A 267 10.92 14.70 4.57
CA VAL A 267 11.48 14.14 5.80
C VAL A 267 11.42 15.19 6.90
N LYS A 268 10.79 14.86 8.03
CA LYS A 268 10.67 15.78 9.19
C LYS A 268 10.83 15.02 10.50
N ASN A 269 11.32 15.74 11.51
CA ASN A 269 11.19 15.28 12.88
C ASN A 269 9.71 15.42 13.31
N LEU A 270 9.06 14.28 13.52
CA LEU A 270 7.66 14.20 13.95
C LEU A 270 7.52 14.01 15.46
N GLY A 271 8.58 14.25 16.23
CA GLY A 271 8.58 14.08 17.67
C GLY A 271 9.04 12.70 18.13
N SER A 272 8.74 12.36 19.37
CA SER A 272 9.08 11.08 20.00
C SER A 272 7.89 10.54 20.80
N GLY A 273 7.94 9.26 21.16
CA GLY A 273 6.91 8.59 21.96
C GLY A 273 5.52 8.68 21.33
N ASP A 274 4.52 8.97 22.15
CA ASP A 274 3.13 9.10 21.72
C ASP A 274 2.93 10.19 20.67
N ASN A 275 3.72 11.27 20.74
CA ASN A 275 3.64 12.37 19.78
C ASN A 275 4.10 11.95 18.40
N LEU A 276 5.11 11.08 18.30
CA LEU A 276 5.54 10.51 17.02
C LEU A 276 4.37 9.78 16.33
N ILE A 277 3.65 8.91 17.06
CA ILE A 277 2.50 8.17 16.52
C ILE A 277 1.41 9.14 16.05
N LYS A 278 1.03 10.09 16.91
CA LYS A 278 -0.02 11.08 16.61
C LYS A 278 0.32 11.93 15.39
N ASN A 279 1.58 12.38 15.29
CA ASN A 279 2.04 13.20 14.17
C ASN A 279 2.22 12.39 12.87
N CYS A 280 2.53 11.11 12.95
CA CYS A 280 2.52 10.23 11.77
C CYS A 280 1.13 10.10 11.15
N ILE A 281 0.07 10.06 11.96
CA ILE A 281 -1.32 10.02 11.47
C ILE A 281 -1.68 11.32 10.73
N LEU A 282 -1.26 12.48 11.27
CA LEU A 282 -1.48 13.78 10.66
C LEU A 282 -0.73 13.96 9.33
N ASN A 283 0.38 13.27 9.17
CA ASN A 283 1.33 13.48 8.09
C ASN A 283 1.59 12.16 7.34
N PRO A 284 0.58 11.57 6.67
CA PRO A 284 0.71 10.27 5.99
C PRO A 284 1.77 10.29 4.88
N ASN A 285 2.08 11.46 4.33
CA ASN A 285 3.05 11.67 3.24
C ASN A 285 4.40 12.25 3.72
N THR A 286 4.69 12.18 5.02
CA THR A 286 5.94 12.69 5.59
C THR A 286 6.70 11.56 6.27
N PHE A 287 7.95 11.35 5.87
CA PHE A 287 8.84 10.39 6.50
C PHE A 287 9.33 10.97 7.83
N ALA A 288 9.20 10.20 8.92
CA ALA A 288 9.67 10.62 10.22
C ALA A 288 11.18 10.38 10.36
N SER A 289 11.94 11.44 10.60
CA SER A 289 13.39 11.34 10.87
C SER A 289 13.70 10.97 12.32
N SER A 290 12.68 10.84 13.17
CA SER A 290 12.83 10.51 14.59
C SER A 290 13.23 9.05 14.81
N ASN A 291 14.23 8.82 15.63
CA ASN A 291 14.71 7.48 16.03
C ASN A 291 14.17 7.10 17.41
N ASP A 292 12.88 6.79 17.50
CA ASP A 292 12.33 6.23 18.72
C ASP A 292 12.03 4.75 18.54
N ASN A 293 13.07 3.91 18.71
CA ASN A 293 12.99 2.45 18.52
C ASN A 293 11.90 1.80 19.38
N LYS A 294 11.49 2.45 20.46
CA LYS A 294 10.47 1.96 21.38
C LYS A 294 9.08 1.90 20.73
N TYR A 295 8.79 2.79 19.78
CA TYR A 295 7.47 2.95 19.16
C TYR A 295 7.42 2.49 17.70
N LEU A 296 8.42 1.74 17.24
CA LEU A 296 8.50 1.35 15.84
C LEU A 296 7.68 0.11 15.49
N ASN A 297 7.49 -0.85 16.41
CA ASN A 297 6.78 -2.08 16.11
C ASN A 297 5.27 -1.94 16.36
N LEU A 298 4.60 -1.03 15.66
CA LEU A 298 3.15 -0.81 15.82
C LEU A 298 2.28 -1.75 14.99
N TRP A 299 2.86 -2.54 14.09
CA TRP A 299 2.13 -3.48 13.26
C TRP A 299 1.61 -4.71 14.02
N SER A 300 2.18 -4.98 15.18
CA SER A 300 1.78 -6.07 16.07
C SER A 300 1.35 -5.58 17.42
N ILE A 301 0.39 -6.27 18.03
CA ILE A 301 0.00 -6.07 19.42
C ILE A 301 1.20 -6.30 20.35
N ASN A 302 2.08 -7.24 19.98
CA ASN A 302 3.34 -7.52 20.67
C ASN A 302 4.42 -6.53 20.19
N ASN A 303 4.26 -5.25 20.49
CA ASN A 303 5.04 -4.16 19.92
C ASN A 303 6.23 -3.70 20.79
N GLY A 304 6.68 -4.51 21.72
CA GLY A 304 7.74 -4.13 22.67
C GLY A 304 9.12 -3.90 22.07
N ARG A 305 9.43 -4.51 20.92
CA ARG A 305 10.74 -4.36 20.23
C ARG A 305 10.61 -4.60 18.73
N PRO A 306 11.40 -3.89 17.89
CA PRO A 306 11.55 -4.23 16.47
C PRO A 306 12.17 -5.61 16.29
N GLY A 307 11.80 -6.32 15.22
CA GLY A 307 12.44 -7.59 14.83
C GLY A 307 12.19 -8.77 15.76
N ILE A 308 11.16 -8.74 16.59
CA ILE A 308 10.78 -9.88 17.42
C ILE A 308 10.19 -10.99 16.55
N ASN A 309 10.67 -12.24 16.75
CA ASN A 309 10.14 -13.44 16.11
C ASN A 309 8.96 -14.03 16.90
N THR A 310 8.12 -13.19 17.46
CA THR A 310 6.88 -13.57 18.13
C THR A 310 5.72 -13.51 17.15
N PRO A 311 4.66 -14.30 17.36
CA PRO A 311 3.49 -14.23 16.49
C PRO A 311 2.94 -12.82 16.37
N VAL A 312 2.83 -12.33 15.12
CA VAL A 312 2.27 -11.02 14.84
C VAL A 312 0.76 -11.06 14.98
N VAL A 313 0.23 -10.25 15.88
CA VAL A 313 -1.21 -9.99 16.00
C VAL A 313 -1.49 -8.64 15.36
N LYS A 314 -2.15 -8.66 14.22
CA LYS A 314 -2.43 -7.50 13.37
C LYS A 314 -3.14 -6.39 14.14
N THR A 315 -2.57 -5.19 14.10
CA THR A 315 -3.13 -3.97 14.71
C THR A 315 -3.81 -3.08 13.67
N ILE A 316 -4.44 -1.99 14.14
CA ILE A 316 -4.98 -0.93 13.28
C ILE A 316 -3.89 -0.17 12.49
N TYR A 317 -2.61 -0.34 12.81
CA TYR A 317 -1.49 0.27 12.05
C TYR A 317 -0.88 -0.67 11.02
N ASP A 318 -1.32 -1.93 10.95
CA ASP A 318 -0.84 -2.86 9.92
C ASP A 318 -1.29 -2.38 8.53
N PRO A 319 -0.37 -2.25 7.56
CA PRO A 319 -0.67 -1.69 6.24
C PRO A 319 -1.33 -2.68 5.27
N CYS A 320 -1.39 -3.97 5.63
CA CYS A 320 -1.82 -5.02 4.71
C CYS A 320 -3.33 -5.04 4.49
N PRO A 321 -3.79 -5.52 3.32
CA PRO A 321 -5.20 -5.75 3.05
C PRO A 321 -5.79 -6.85 3.93
N VAL A 322 -7.10 -7.02 3.83
CA VAL A 322 -7.83 -8.08 4.53
C VAL A 322 -7.26 -9.45 4.19
N GLY A 323 -7.08 -10.29 5.21
CA GLY A 323 -6.51 -11.63 5.08
C GLY A 323 -4.98 -11.69 5.15
N PHE A 324 -4.31 -10.55 5.11
CA PHE A 324 -2.86 -10.45 5.20
C PHE A 324 -2.41 -9.61 6.41
N LYS A 325 -1.21 -9.85 6.85
CA LYS A 325 -0.51 -9.08 7.90
C LYS A 325 0.98 -9.03 7.60
N ILE A 326 1.69 -8.09 8.20
CA ILE A 326 3.16 -8.11 8.19
C ILE A 326 3.62 -9.38 8.91
N PRO A 327 4.56 -10.15 8.33
CA PRO A 327 5.03 -11.40 8.92
C PRO A 327 5.93 -11.16 10.13
N GLU A 328 6.21 -12.25 10.86
CA GLU A 328 7.26 -12.26 11.88
C GLU A 328 8.64 -12.01 11.24
N GLY A 329 9.59 -11.46 12.01
CA GLY A 329 10.91 -11.07 11.52
C GLY A 329 11.76 -12.23 10.99
N ASP A 330 11.45 -13.48 11.37
CA ASP A 330 12.16 -14.69 10.91
C ASP A 330 11.46 -15.43 9.76
N ALA A 331 10.40 -14.89 9.19
CA ALA A 331 9.60 -15.58 8.16
C ALA A 331 10.44 -15.98 6.94
N PHE A 332 11.38 -15.14 6.54
CA PHE A 332 12.21 -15.33 5.34
C PHE A 332 13.60 -15.92 5.61
N THR A 333 13.91 -16.35 6.83
CA THR A 333 15.24 -16.90 7.19
C THR A 333 15.54 -18.26 6.57
N GLY A 334 14.58 -18.90 5.92
CA GLY A 334 14.81 -20.11 5.12
C GLY A 334 15.49 -19.87 3.77
N PHE A 335 15.56 -18.61 3.33
CA PHE A 335 16.26 -18.24 2.10
C PHE A 335 17.72 -17.93 2.41
N SER A 336 18.63 -18.56 1.66
CA SER A 336 20.07 -18.31 1.72
C SER A 336 20.65 -18.23 0.33
N GLN A 337 21.85 -17.67 0.20
CA GLN A 337 22.56 -17.62 -1.07
C GLN A 337 22.86 -19.02 -1.63
N GLU A 338 23.02 -20.02 -0.74
CA GLU A 338 23.33 -21.40 -1.09
C GLU A 338 22.13 -22.16 -1.65
N ASN A 339 20.92 -21.83 -1.20
CA ASN A 339 19.68 -22.45 -1.68
C ASN A 339 18.93 -21.58 -2.71
N SER A 340 19.47 -20.43 -3.08
CA SER A 340 18.98 -19.60 -4.17
C SER A 340 19.59 -20.08 -5.49
N THR A 341 18.81 -20.76 -6.31
CA THR A 341 19.21 -21.03 -7.70
C THR A 341 18.97 -19.78 -8.53
N TRP A 342 20.05 -19.09 -8.87
CA TRP A 342 20.04 -18.01 -9.85
C TRP A 342 19.92 -18.62 -11.28
N ASN A 343 18.80 -19.20 -11.61
CA ASN A 343 18.50 -19.44 -13.02
C ASN A 343 17.47 -18.41 -13.48
N SER A 344 17.55 -18.07 -14.76
CA SER A 344 16.68 -17.08 -15.39
C SER A 344 15.18 -17.40 -15.25
N GLU A 345 14.81 -18.66 -15.05
CA GLU A 345 13.44 -19.11 -14.84
C GLU A 345 12.92 -18.76 -13.45
N PHE A 346 13.79 -18.67 -12.44
CA PHE A 346 13.40 -18.32 -11.08
C PHE A 346 13.18 -16.81 -10.93
N ALA A 347 13.98 -15.98 -11.60
CA ALA A 347 13.79 -14.53 -11.70
C ALA A 347 12.46 -14.16 -12.39
N GLU A 348 11.92 -15.04 -13.23
CA GLU A 348 10.62 -14.84 -13.86
C GLU A 348 9.43 -15.15 -12.94
N LYS A 349 9.63 -15.89 -11.88
CA LYS A 349 8.51 -16.43 -11.11
C LYS A 349 8.18 -15.74 -9.79
N HIS A 350 9.09 -15.24 -8.96
CA HIS A 350 8.60 -15.02 -7.62
C HIS A 350 9.20 -13.98 -6.66
N PHE A 351 10.37 -13.41 -6.83
CA PHE A 351 10.90 -12.52 -5.78
C PHE A 351 11.67 -11.34 -6.36
N TYR A 352 11.02 -10.20 -6.40
CA TYR A 352 11.72 -8.92 -6.46
C TYR A 352 11.89 -8.41 -5.02
N THR A 353 13.09 -8.50 -4.48
CA THR A 353 13.52 -7.83 -3.25
C THR A 353 13.67 -6.33 -3.50
#